data_2b80122c2ef8df104130832a246d4f45
#
_entry.id   2b80122c2ef8df104130832a246d4f45
#
_cell.length_a   1.000
_cell.length_b   1.000
_cell.length_c   1.000
_cell.angle_alpha   90.00
_cell.angle_beta   90.00
_cell.angle_gamma   90.00
#
_symmetry.space_group_name_H-M   'P 1'
#
loop_
_entity.id
_entity.type
_entity.pdbx_description
1 polymer ?
#
loop_
_entity_poly.entity_id
_entity_poly.type
_entity_poly.pdbx_seq_one_letter_code
_entity_poly.pdbx_strand_id
1 'polypeptide(L)'
;GISIDGEVDGWFTDDTPKRFEAYGWQVIPEVDGHNPEAVRAAIEAGRANTTQPTLICCKTIIGFGSPNKQGTEACHGAALGEDEIALTREKLGWNHGAFEIPSEVYGAWDAREKGAAAQAEWEQAFAAYEKAEPELAAELKRRMAGELPADFSEKAQ
;
A
#
# COMPACT_ATOMS: atom_id res chain seq x y z
N GLY A 1 -14.53 -12.31 1.20
CA GLY A 1 -14.50 -11.00 1.82
C GLY A 1 -15.71 -10.71 2.68
N ILE A 2 -15.56 -9.68 3.51
CA ILE A 2 -16.62 -9.21 4.43
C ILE A 2 -16.91 -7.76 4.12
N SER A 3 -18.19 -7.36 4.12
CA SER A 3 -18.69 -5.99 4.10
C SER A 3 -19.31 -5.62 5.44
N ILE A 4 -19.95 -4.45 5.50
CA ILE A 4 -20.70 -3.99 6.69
C ILE A 4 -21.80 -4.99 7.08
N ASP A 5 -22.47 -5.62 6.10
CA ASP A 5 -23.62 -6.50 6.30
C ASP A 5 -23.25 -7.99 6.39
N GLY A 6 -21.97 -8.34 6.33
CA GLY A 6 -21.50 -9.71 6.37
C GLY A 6 -20.73 -10.15 5.12
N GLU A 7 -20.85 -11.40 4.75
CA GLU A 7 -20.14 -11.99 3.62
C GLU A 7 -20.56 -11.38 2.29
N VAL A 8 -19.59 -11.17 1.40
CA VAL A 8 -19.82 -10.61 0.05
C VAL A 8 -20.15 -11.69 -0.99
N ASP A 9 -20.20 -12.94 -0.58
CA ASP A 9 -20.52 -14.05 -1.49
C ASP A 9 -21.90 -13.86 -2.14
N GLY A 10 -21.96 -14.02 -3.44
CA GLY A 10 -23.18 -13.75 -4.21
C GLY A 10 -23.47 -12.26 -4.52
N TRP A 11 -22.78 -11.33 -3.83
CA TRP A 11 -22.91 -9.88 -4.07
C TRP A 11 -21.80 -9.31 -4.93
N PHE A 12 -20.57 -9.72 -4.65
CA PHE A 12 -19.40 -9.38 -5.45
C PHE A 12 -18.93 -10.63 -6.19
N THR A 13 -19.33 -10.75 -7.45
CA THR A 13 -19.10 -11.93 -8.30
C THR A 13 -18.05 -11.68 -9.39
N ASP A 14 -17.42 -10.52 -9.40
CA ASP A 14 -16.38 -10.17 -10.36
C ASP A 14 -15.15 -11.08 -10.21
N ASP A 15 -14.69 -11.62 -11.34
CA ASP A 15 -13.38 -12.26 -11.42
C ASP A 15 -12.33 -11.19 -11.72
N THR A 16 -11.86 -10.52 -10.65
CA THR A 16 -10.86 -9.46 -10.75
C THR A 16 -9.55 -9.94 -11.39
N PRO A 17 -8.99 -11.13 -11.04
CA PRO A 17 -7.84 -11.70 -11.73
C PRO A 17 -8.00 -11.73 -13.25
N LYS A 18 -9.06 -12.36 -13.76
CA LYS A 18 -9.32 -12.45 -15.22
C LYS A 18 -9.52 -11.09 -15.87
N ARG A 19 -10.12 -10.15 -15.17
CA ARG A 19 -10.29 -8.78 -15.68
C ARG A 19 -8.93 -8.13 -15.96
N PHE A 20 -7.96 -8.24 -15.05
CA PHE A 20 -6.64 -7.67 -15.22
C PHE A 20 -5.79 -8.47 -16.22
N GLU A 21 -5.94 -9.78 -16.28
CA GLU A 21 -5.34 -10.60 -17.36
C GLU A 21 -5.80 -10.12 -18.75
N ALA A 22 -7.10 -9.80 -18.89
CA ALA A 22 -7.63 -9.26 -20.15
C ALA A 22 -7.08 -7.87 -20.50
N TYR A 23 -6.59 -7.09 -19.51
CA TYR A 23 -5.87 -5.83 -19.73
C TYR A 23 -4.38 -6.03 -20.10
N GLY A 24 -3.91 -7.27 -20.15
CA GLY A 24 -2.50 -7.59 -20.43
C GLY A 24 -1.59 -7.46 -19.23
N TRP A 25 -2.11 -7.49 -18.01
CA TRP A 25 -1.33 -7.50 -16.78
C TRP A 25 -0.86 -8.91 -16.43
N GLN A 26 0.29 -9.01 -15.80
CA GLN A 26 0.63 -10.21 -15.02
C GLN A 26 -0.25 -10.25 -13.79
N VAL A 27 -0.89 -11.39 -13.51
CA VAL A 27 -1.68 -11.57 -12.31
C VAL A 27 -1.11 -12.71 -11.48
N ILE A 28 -0.94 -12.49 -10.19
CA ILE A 28 -0.53 -13.49 -9.20
C ILE A 28 -1.71 -13.66 -8.24
N PRO A 29 -2.59 -14.64 -8.49
CA PRO A 29 -3.80 -14.83 -7.71
C PRO A 29 -3.53 -15.65 -6.44
N GLU A 30 -4.50 -15.62 -5.50
CA GLU A 30 -4.61 -16.51 -4.33
C GLU A 30 -3.38 -16.52 -3.41
N VAL A 31 -2.66 -15.40 -3.31
CA VAL A 31 -1.55 -15.27 -2.37
C VAL A 31 -2.08 -15.22 -0.94
N ASP A 32 -1.55 -16.05 -0.04
CA ASP A 32 -1.85 -15.96 1.38
C ASP A 32 -1.26 -14.66 1.96
N GLY A 33 -2.12 -13.65 2.16
CA GLY A 33 -1.73 -12.34 2.66
C GLY A 33 -1.31 -12.31 4.14
N HIS A 34 -1.48 -13.41 4.86
CA HIS A 34 -0.99 -13.59 6.23
C HIS A 34 0.32 -14.38 6.31
N ASN A 35 0.85 -14.84 5.18
CA ASN A 35 2.14 -15.50 5.07
C ASN A 35 3.18 -14.55 4.46
N PRO A 36 4.13 -13.99 5.24
CA PRO A 36 5.14 -13.06 4.75
C PRO A 36 6.00 -13.61 3.60
N GLU A 37 6.30 -14.91 3.61
CA GLU A 37 7.12 -15.53 2.56
C GLU A 37 6.34 -15.66 1.24
N ALA A 38 5.04 -15.96 1.30
CA ALA A 38 4.18 -15.97 0.11
C ALA A 38 4.07 -14.57 -0.50
N VAL A 39 3.87 -13.55 0.35
CA VAL A 39 3.82 -12.15 -0.09
C VAL A 39 5.16 -11.72 -0.70
N ARG A 40 6.29 -12.06 -0.05
CA ARG A 40 7.63 -11.77 -0.57
C ARG A 40 7.84 -12.39 -1.95
N ALA A 41 7.55 -13.68 -2.09
CA ALA A 41 7.71 -14.38 -3.37
C ALA A 41 6.86 -13.74 -4.48
N ALA A 42 5.64 -13.33 -4.18
CA ALA A 42 4.77 -12.63 -5.13
C ALA A 42 5.36 -11.27 -5.55
N ILE A 43 5.89 -10.49 -4.60
CA ILE A 43 6.55 -9.20 -4.89
C ILE A 43 7.79 -9.41 -5.77
N GLU A 44 8.62 -10.41 -5.46
CA GLU A 44 9.82 -10.73 -6.24
C GLU A 44 9.46 -11.16 -7.66
N ALA A 45 8.43 -11.99 -7.82
CA ALA A 45 7.92 -12.38 -9.15
C ALA A 45 7.39 -11.17 -9.94
N GLY A 46 6.68 -10.25 -9.29
CA GLY A 46 6.24 -9.00 -9.90
C GLY A 46 7.40 -8.11 -10.35
N ARG A 47 8.42 -7.96 -9.50
CA ARG A 47 9.63 -7.17 -9.83
C ARG A 47 10.47 -7.77 -10.96
N ALA A 48 10.46 -9.09 -11.10
CA ALA A 48 11.17 -9.78 -12.18
C ALA A 48 10.50 -9.57 -13.55
N ASN A 49 9.22 -9.28 -13.61
CA ASN A 49 8.52 -8.98 -14.85
C ASN A 49 8.64 -7.49 -15.18
N THR A 50 9.44 -7.17 -16.17
CA THR A 50 9.68 -5.79 -16.64
C THR A 50 8.86 -5.42 -17.87
N THR A 51 8.02 -6.32 -18.37
CA THR A 51 7.27 -6.15 -19.63
C THR A 51 5.80 -5.85 -19.43
N GLN A 52 5.26 -6.12 -18.23
CA GLN A 52 3.85 -5.95 -17.88
C GLN A 52 3.74 -5.39 -16.47
N PRO A 53 2.71 -4.60 -16.16
CA PRO A 53 2.36 -4.31 -14.77
C PRO A 53 1.87 -5.58 -14.08
N THR A 54 2.03 -5.66 -12.76
CA THR A 54 1.67 -6.85 -11.98
C THR A 54 0.58 -6.52 -10.97
N LEU A 55 -0.47 -7.34 -10.94
CA LEU A 55 -1.47 -7.36 -9.89
C LEU A 55 -1.22 -8.57 -8.99
N ILE A 56 -1.06 -8.35 -7.69
CA ILE A 56 -0.97 -9.40 -6.67
C ILE A 56 -2.29 -9.43 -5.89
N CYS A 57 -3.00 -10.55 -5.95
CA CYS A 57 -4.27 -10.74 -5.27
C CYS A 57 -4.04 -11.51 -3.97
N CYS A 58 -4.04 -10.81 -2.84
CA CYS A 58 -3.84 -11.40 -1.54
C CYS A 58 -5.19 -11.82 -0.92
N LYS A 59 -5.26 -13.03 -0.40
CA LYS A 59 -6.34 -13.49 0.48
C LYS A 59 -6.00 -13.09 1.91
N THR A 60 -6.91 -12.37 2.54
CA THR A 60 -6.77 -11.91 3.92
C THR A 60 -8.05 -12.16 4.69
N ILE A 61 -7.96 -12.18 6.00
CA ILE A 61 -9.10 -12.31 6.92
C ILE A 61 -9.21 -10.99 7.68
N ILE A 62 -10.37 -10.33 7.60
CA ILE A 62 -10.61 -9.12 8.40
C ILE A 62 -10.51 -9.46 9.89
N GLY A 63 -9.87 -8.59 10.67
CA GLY A 63 -9.66 -8.81 12.10
C GLY A 63 -8.78 -10.02 12.42
N PHE A 64 -7.85 -10.38 11.53
CA PHE A 64 -6.93 -11.51 11.71
C PHE A 64 -6.26 -11.50 13.08
N GLY A 65 -6.31 -12.63 13.76
CA GLY A 65 -5.79 -12.79 15.11
C GLY A 65 -6.81 -12.56 16.23
N SER A 66 -7.99 -11.97 15.93
CA SER A 66 -9.07 -11.83 16.90
C SER A 66 -9.82 -13.15 17.04
N PRO A 67 -9.77 -13.85 18.21
CA PRO A 67 -10.33 -15.19 18.33
C PRO A 67 -11.83 -15.29 18.09
N ASN A 68 -12.58 -14.25 18.47
CA ASN A 68 -14.04 -14.26 18.42
C ASN A 68 -14.64 -13.38 17.31
N LYS A 69 -13.85 -12.49 16.67
CA LYS A 69 -14.38 -11.50 15.72
C LYS A 69 -13.73 -11.57 14.35
N GLN A 70 -12.61 -12.26 14.16
CA GLN A 70 -11.99 -12.37 12.84
C GLN A 70 -12.95 -13.01 11.83
N GLY A 71 -12.93 -12.54 10.59
CA GLY A 71 -13.76 -13.06 9.51
C GLY A 71 -15.23 -12.68 9.59
N THR A 72 -15.60 -11.78 10.50
CA THR A 72 -16.99 -11.31 10.66
C THR A 72 -17.12 -9.81 10.49
N GLU A 73 -18.34 -9.34 10.22
CA GLU A 73 -18.69 -7.92 10.15
C GLU A 73 -18.50 -7.18 11.48
N ALA A 74 -18.47 -7.90 12.61
CA ALA A 74 -18.32 -7.32 13.96
C ALA A 74 -17.02 -6.52 14.17
N CYS A 75 -16.00 -6.70 13.30
CA CYS A 75 -14.78 -5.91 13.32
C CYS A 75 -14.64 -4.94 12.12
N HIS A 76 -15.67 -4.81 11.29
CA HIS A 76 -15.66 -3.95 10.10
C HIS A 76 -15.97 -2.48 10.41
N GLY A 77 -15.44 -1.84 11.31
CA GLY A 77 -15.72 -0.43 11.65
C GLY A 77 -16.18 -0.27 13.09
N ALA A 78 -16.11 -1.35 13.87
CA ALA A 78 -16.35 -1.35 15.31
C ALA A 78 -15.06 -1.67 16.07
N ALA A 79 -14.89 -1.09 17.25
CA ALA A 79 -13.79 -1.45 18.14
C ALA A 79 -13.92 -2.90 18.60
N LEU A 80 -12.77 -3.58 18.75
CA LEU A 80 -12.77 -4.95 19.27
C LEU A 80 -13.27 -5.03 20.71
N GLY A 81 -13.01 -3.98 21.52
CA GLY A 81 -13.23 -3.99 22.96
C GLY A 81 -12.01 -4.53 23.72
N GLU A 82 -11.88 -4.14 24.99
CA GLU A 82 -10.67 -4.42 25.77
C GLU A 82 -10.40 -5.93 25.93
N ASP A 83 -11.41 -6.71 26.21
CA ASP A 83 -11.29 -8.16 26.38
C ASP A 83 -10.81 -8.84 25.08
N GLU A 84 -11.39 -8.48 23.95
CA GLU A 84 -11.01 -9.05 22.65
C GLU A 84 -9.61 -8.57 22.21
N ILE A 85 -9.24 -7.34 22.54
CA ILE A 85 -7.87 -6.83 22.32
C ILE A 85 -6.87 -7.66 23.10
N ALA A 86 -7.15 -7.98 24.37
CA ALA A 86 -6.26 -8.81 25.20
C ALA A 86 -6.05 -10.20 24.58
N LEU A 87 -7.14 -10.86 24.16
CA LEU A 87 -7.08 -12.16 23.48
C LEU A 87 -6.34 -12.09 22.13
N THR A 88 -6.56 -11.02 21.37
CA THR A 88 -5.89 -10.81 20.08
C THR A 88 -4.38 -10.62 20.26
N ARG A 89 -3.97 -9.85 21.27
CA ARG A 89 -2.55 -9.66 21.61
C ARG A 89 -1.89 -10.97 22.01
N GLU A 90 -2.54 -11.78 22.84
CA GLU A 90 -2.06 -13.10 23.20
C GLU A 90 -1.91 -14.00 21.96
N LYS A 91 -2.95 -14.04 21.12
CA LYS A 91 -2.95 -14.85 19.88
C LYS A 91 -1.84 -14.47 18.92
N LEU A 92 -1.54 -13.17 18.81
CA LEU A 92 -0.49 -12.63 17.93
C LEU A 92 0.89 -12.60 18.58
N GLY A 93 1.02 -12.99 19.86
CA GLY A 93 2.28 -12.96 20.61
C GLY A 93 2.79 -11.55 20.91
N TRP A 94 1.91 -10.53 20.94
CA TRP A 94 2.27 -9.14 21.20
C TRP A 94 2.25 -8.84 22.69
N ASN A 95 3.41 -8.81 23.33
CA ASN A 95 3.58 -8.70 24.79
C ASN A 95 3.93 -7.30 25.30
N HIS A 96 3.76 -6.26 24.46
CA HIS A 96 4.08 -4.89 24.82
C HIS A 96 2.84 -4.12 25.26
N GLY A 97 2.99 -3.02 25.98
CA GLY A 97 1.91 -2.15 26.42
C GLY A 97 1.13 -1.50 25.26
N ALA A 98 0.01 -0.86 25.59
CA ALA A 98 -0.73 -0.09 24.59
C ALA A 98 0.15 1.07 24.07
N PHE A 99 0.25 1.22 22.74
CA PHE A 99 1.10 2.21 22.08
C PHE A 99 2.61 2.09 22.35
N GLU A 100 3.04 1.00 23.00
CA GLU A 100 4.46 0.71 23.21
C GLU A 100 4.99 -0.10 22.03
N ILE A 101 5.91 0.50 21.27
CA ILE A 101 6.57 -0.15 20.14
C ILE A 101 8.03 -0.38 20.50
N PRO A 102 8.54 -1.62 20.41
CA PRO A 102 9.94 -1.94 20.69
C PRO A 102 10.92 -1.14 19.83
N SER A 103 12.08 -0.79 20.40
CA SER A 103 13.10 -0.02 19.69
C SER A 103 13.64 -0.70 18.44
N GLU A 104 13.73 -2.02 18.44
CA GLU A 104 14.13 -2.82 17.28
C GLU A 104 13.14 -2.70 16.12
N VAL A 105 11.82 -2.59 16.41
CA VAL A 105 10.80 -2.35 15.39
C VAL A 105 10.96 -0.94 14.83
N TYR A 106 11.13 0.07 15.68
CA TYR A 106 11.44 1.43 15.22
C TYR A 106 12.68 1.46 14.33
N GLY A 107 13.78 0.82 14.76
CA GLY A 107 15.02 0.79 13.99
C GLY A 107 14.88 0.10 12.63
N ALA A 108 14.07 -0.98 12.55
CA ALA A 108 13.82 -1.68 11.29
C ALA A 108 12.98 -0.85 10.29
N TRP A 109 12.10 0.03 10.80
CA TRP A 109 11.24 0.88 9.96
C TRP A 109 11.78 2.29 9.75
N ASP A 110 12.84 2.70 10.48
CA ASP A 110 13.42 4.03 10.35
C ASP A 110 14.15 4.19 9.01
N ALA A 111 13.51 4.89 8.10
CA ALA A 111 14.03 5.19 6.77
C ALA A 111 14.54 6.63 6.63
N ARG A 112 14.68 7.40 7.71
CA ARG A 112 15.04 8.83 7.64
C ARG A 112 16.40 9.06 6.98
N GLU A 113 17.42 8.33 7.38
CA GLU A 113 18.76 8.46 6.78
C GLU A 113 18.76 8.02 5.31
N LYS A 114 18.18 6.87 5.02
CA LYS A 114 18.04 6.36 3.64
C LYS A 114 17.22 7.31 2.78
N GLY A 115 16.13 7.86 3.31
CA GLY A 115 15.29 8.83 2.63
C GLY A 115 16.03 10.13 2.34
N ALA A 116 16.78 10.66 3.32
CA ALA A 116 17.58 11.87 3.12
C ALA A 116 18.69 11.68 2.07
N ALA A 117 19.34 10.51 2.05
CA ALA A 117 20.33 10.21 1.02
C ALA A 117 19.71 10.15 -0.39
N ALA A 118 18.58 9.46 -0.54
CA ALA A 118 17.86 9.39 -1.81
C ALA A 118 17.36 10.77 -2.27
N GLN A 119 16.88 11.60 -1.35
CA GLN A 119 16.49 12.98 -1.65
C GLN A 119 17.68 13.81 -2.11
N ALA A 120 18.83 13.71 -1.46
CA ALA A 120 20.03 14.45 -1.86
C ALA A 120 20.51 14.05 -3.27
N GLU A 121 20.47 12.77 -3.61
CA GLU A 121 20.78 12.29 -4.96
C GLU A 121 19.81 12.88 -6.01
N TRP A 122 18.51 12.88 -5.69
CA TRP A 122 17.50 13.46 -6.58
C TRP A 122 17.71 14.96 -6.74
N GLU A 123 17.96 15.71 -5.67
CA GLU A 123 18.20 17.16 -5.70
C GLU A 123 19.42 17.50 -6.54
N GLN A 124 20.48 16.71 -6.43
CA GLN A 124 21.67 16.87 -7.25
C GLN A 124 21.39 16.63 -8.74
N ALA A 125 20.66 15.56 -9.06
CA ALA A 125 20.26 15.26 -10.42
C ALA A 125 19.32 16.34 -10.99
N PHE A 126 18.37 16.82 -10.18
CA PHE A 126 17.45 17.87 -10.58
C PHE A 126 18.15 19.21 -10.81
N ALA A 127 19.11 19.58 -9.97
CA ALA A 127 19.91 20.79 -10.16
C ALA A 127 20.72 20.75 -11.47
N ALA A 128 21.26 19.58 -11.83
CA ALA A 128 21.93 19.39 -13.12
C ALA A 128 20.95 19.50 -14.30
N TYR A 129 19.75 18.91 -14.17
CA TYR A 129 18.67 19.04 -15.15
C TYR A 129 18.20 20.49 -15.31
N GLU A 130 17.97 21.21 -14.21
CA GLU A 130 17.55 22.62 -14.23
C GLU A 130 18.57 23.53 -14.94
N LYS A 131 19.86 23.20 -14.80
CA LYS A 131 20.91 23.92 -15.50
C LYS A 131 20.93 23.63 -17.01
N ALA A 132 20.62 22.38 -17.40
CA ALA A 132 20.60 21.95 -18.80
C ALA A 132 19.30 22.37 -19.51
N GLU A 133 18.17 22.29 -18.82
CA GLU A 133 16.83 22.46 -19.37
C GLU A 133 15.97 23.39 -18.47
N PRO A 134 16.33 24.69 -18.37
CA PRO A 134 15.72 25.60 -17.37
C PRO A 134 14.21 25.79 -17.56
N GLU A 135 13.72 25.85 -18.82
CA GLU A 135 12.30 26.04 -19.10
C GLU A 135 11.47 24.79 -18.71
N LEU A 136 11.98 23.60 -19.01
CA LEU A 136 11.31 22.35 -18.65
C LEU A 136 11.33 22.11 -17.13
N ALA A 137 12.42 22.47 -16.47
CA ALA A 137 12.52 22.39 -15.01
C ALA A 137 11.55 23.39 -14.33
N ALA A 138 11.42 24.60 -14.83
CA ALA A 138 10.45 25.58 -14.35
C ALA A 138 9.01 25.07 -14.51
N GLU A 139 8.69 24.48 -15.65
CA GLU A 139 7.37 23.90 -15.92
C GLU A 139 7.09 22.69 -14.99
N LEU A 140 8.09 21.84 -14.74
CA LEU A 140 7.94 20.75 -13.76
C LEU A 140 7.66 21.30 -12.36
N LYS A 141 8.42 22.29 -11.89
CA LYS A 141 8.20 22.94 -10.60
C LYS A 141 6.80 23.52 -10.48
N ARG A 142 6.35 24.24 -11.50
CA ARG A 142 5.00 24.81 -11.56
C ARG A 142 3.93 23.74 -11.41
N ARG A 143 4.04 22.62 -12.15
CA ARG A 143 3.09 21.51 -12.07
C ARG A 143 3.12 20.83 -10.69
N MET A 144 4.28 20.62 -10.13
CA MET A 144 4.43 20.03 -8.79
C MET A 144 3.87 20.93 -7.69
N ALA A 145 3.91 22.25 -7.88
CA ALA A 145 3.26 23.22 -6.99
C ALA A 145 1.73 23.28 -7.16
N GLY A 146 1.15 22.61 -8.17
CA GLY A 146 -0.28 22.67 -8.48
C GLY A 146 -0.72 23.97 -9.14
N GLU A 147 0.21 24.76 -9.64
CA GLU A 147 -0.08 26.06 -10.29
C GLU A 147 -0.51 25.86 -11.74
N LEU A 148 -1.54 26.60 -12.15
CA LEU A 148 -1.98 26.65 -13.55
C LEU A 148 -1.08 27.57 -14.38
N PRO A 149 -0.95 27.33 -15.71
CA PRO A 149 -0.26 28.29 -16.60
C PRO A 149 -0.88 29.69 -16.50
N ALA A 150 -0.07 30.73 -16.65
CA ALA A 150 -0.55 32.10 -16.56
C ALA A 150 -1.66 32.41 -17.59
N ASP A 151 -1.61 31.78 -18.76
CA ASP A 151 -2.57 31.90 -19.85
C ASP A 151 -3.70 30.88 -19.85
N PHE A 152 -3.84 30.10 -18.75
CA PHE A 152 -4.84 29.04 -18.67
C PHE A 152 -6.27 29.54 -18.92
N SER A 153 -6.64 30.66 -18.30
CA SER A 153 -7.99 31.24 -18.44
C SER A 153 -8.31 31.70 -19.86
N GLU A 154 -7.32 32.13 -20.60
CA GLU A 154 -7.49 32.55 -22.00
C GLU A 154 -7.61 31.35 -22.93
N LYS A 155 -6.86 30.28 -22.66
CA LYS A 155 -6.84 29.06 -23.47
C LYS A 155 -7.98 28.09 -23.18
N ALA A 156 -8.60 28.18 -21.99
CA ALA A 156 -9.70 27.34 -21.57
C ALA A 156 -11.11 27.85 -21.96
N GLN A 157 -11.19 29.03 -22.58
CA GLN A 157 -12.41 29.59 -23.20
C GLN A 157 -12.53 29.16 -24.65
#